data_88775e31cfb71c4c9d5194f6af78ff80
#
_entry.id   88775e31cfb71c4c9d5194f6af78ff80
#
_cell.length_a   1.000
_cell.length_b   1.000
_cell.length_c   1.000
_cell.angle_alpha   90.00
_cell.angle_beta   90.00
_cell.angle_gamma   90.00
#
_symmetry.space_group_name_H-M   'P 1'
#
loop_
_entity.id
_entity.type
_entity.pdbx_description
1 polymer ?
#
loop_
_entity_poly.entity_id
_entity_poly.type
_entity_poly.pdbx_seq_one_letter_code
_entity_poly.pdbx_strand_id
1 'polypeptide(L)'
;MPKFLFPAFFIIFATALVTIPSSQLTAEEEAKYTASDFTLKNLDGQEVSLQQFRGKYLLINFWATWCGPCKIEMPSLEKLYRQFKSDNFDMLGISNDMFGERVVRPYVKAKNITFPMLLDQKMVVSRQYGIVSLPTTILIDPEGTIIGILQGAENWSNPETLLYFKNLLKKN
;
A
#
# COMPACT_ATOMS: atom_id res chain seq x y z
N MET A 1 -41.39 -48.37 45.93
CA MET A 1 -40.91 -47.19 45.19
C MET A 1 -39.39 -47.10 45.37
N PRO A 2 -38.57 -47.51 44.43
CA PRO A 2 -37.13 -47.43 44.57
C PRO A 2 -36.62 -46.04 44.15
N LYS A 3 -35.80 -45.43 45.00
CA LYS A 3 -35.10 -44.18 44.76
C LYS A 3 -33.86 -44.48 43.86
N PHE A 4 -33.84 -43.98 42.64
CA PHE A 4 -32.68 -43.96 41.78
C PHE A 4 -31.72 -42.84 42.21
N LEU A 5 -30.53 -43.23 42.72
CA LEU A 5 -29.39 -42.34 42.91
C LEU A 5 -28.63 -42.24 41.59
N PHE A 6 -28.56 -41.02 40.98
CA PHE A 6 -27.66 -40.75 39.89
C PHE A 6 -26.30 -40.33 40.46
N PRO A 7 -25.17 -40.92 40.01
CA PRO A 7 -23.87 -40.41 40.36
C PRO A 7 -23.57 -39.19 39.51
N ALA A 8 -23.24 -38.07 40.18
CA ALA A 8 -22.74 -36.86 39.52
C ALA A 8 -21.35 -37.12 38.91
N PHE A 9 -21.31 -37.19 37.57
CA PHE A 9 -20.06 -37.20 36.83
C PHE A 9 -19.52 -35.75 36.78
N PHE A 10 -18.51 -35.46 37.61
CA PHE A 10 -17.75 -34.24 37.55
C PHE A 10 -16.80 -34.34 36.36
N ILE A 11 -17.18 -33.76 35.21
CA ILE A 11 -16.28 -33.53 34.08
C ILE A 11 -15.39 -32.34 34.42
N ILE A 12 -14.15 -32.63 34.85
CA ILE A 12 -13.11 -31.62 34.99
C ILE A 12 -12.69 -31.22 33.56
N PHE A 13 -13.21 -30.08 33.06
CA PHE A 13 -12.69 -29.41 31.89
C PHE A 13 -11.33 -28.83 32.28
N ALA A 14 -10.25 -29.53 31.99
CA ALA A 14 -8.91 -28.95 32.03
C ALA A 14 -8.80 -27.94 30.89
N THR A 15 -9.03 -26.67 31.18
CA THR A 15 -8.72 -25.58 30.25
C THR A 15 -7.20 -25.47 30.16
N ALA A 16 -6.61 -26.14 29.17
CA ALA A 16 -5.23 -25.91 28.80
C ALA A 16 -5.10 -24.45 28.35
N LEU A 17 -4.54 -23.60 29.22
CA LEU A 17 -4.12 -22.25 28.84
C LEU A 17 -2.99 -22.40 27.83
N VAL A 18 -3.30 -22.30 26.54
CA VAL A 18 -2.28 -22.23 25.48
C VAL A 18 -1.64 -20.85 25.61
N THR A 19 -0.51 -20.77 26.29
CA THR A 19 0.31 -19.57 26.33
C THR A 19 1.05 -19.46 25.01
N ILE A 20 0.54 -18.62 24.09
CA ILE A 20 1.27 -18.26 22.87
C ILE A 20 2.44 -17.37 23.30
N PRO A 21 3.70 -17.74 22.98
CA PRO A 21 4.85 -16.91 23.33
C PRO A 21 4.75 -15.55 22.61
N SER A 22 5.00 -14.48 23.36
CA SER A 22 4.91 -13.09 22.89
C SER A 22 5.74 -12.81 21.63
N SER A 23 6.83 -13.56 21.43
CA SER A 23 7.67 -13.48 20.22
C SER A 23 6.98 -13.93 18.92
N GLN A 24 5.98 -14.83 19.00
CA GLN A 24 5.22 -15.25 17.82
C GLN A 24 4.16 -14.20 17.44
N LEU A 25 3.54 -13.55 18.43
CA LEU A 25 2.59 -12.47 18.20
C LEU A 25 3.23 -11.27 17.49
N THR A 26 4.46 -10.88 17.88
CA THR A 26 5.17 -9.76 17.26
C THR A 26 5.58 -10.06 15.81
N ALA A 27 6.03 -11.28 15.51
CA ALA A 27 6.44 -11.67 14.16
C ALA A 27 5.25 -11.76 13.18
N GLU A 28 4.07 -12.20 13.63
CA GLU A 28 2.85 -12.21 12.81
C GLU A 28 2.30 -10.80 12.57
N GLU A 29 2.43 -9.90 13.54
CA GLU A 29 1.99 -8.52 13.43
C GLU A 29 2.91 -7.72 12.51
N GLU A 30 4.24 -7.90 12.59
CA GLU A 30 5.20 -7.31 11.65
C GLU A 30 5.01 -7.82 10.22
N ALA A 31 4.76 -9.12 10.02
CA ALA A 31 4.49 -9.70 8.71
C ALA A 31 3.22 -9.13 8.04
N LYS A 32 2.21 -8.76 8.84
CA LYS A 32 0.93 -8.24 8.35
C LYS A 32 1.06 -6.87 7.68
N TYR A 33 2.02 -6.07 8.07
CA TYR A 33 2.21 -4.70 7.57
C TYR A 33 3.39 -4.56 6.63
N THR A 34 4.19 -5.61 6.41
CA THR A 34 5.30 -5.57 5.45
C THR A 34 4.77 -5.53 4.02
N ALA A 35 5.25 -4.56 3.25
CA ALA A 35 4.91 -4.43 1.84
C ALA A 35 5.43 -5.64 1.06
N SER A 36 4.53 -6.33 0.35
CA SER A 36 4.87 -7.49 -0.47
C SER A 36 5.69 -7.07 -1.69
N ASP A 37 6.79 -7.76 -1.95
CA ASP A 37 7.64 -7.48 -3.11
C ASP A 37 6.89 -7.67 -4.44
N PHE A 38 7.21 -6.80 -5.39
CA PHE A 38 6.74 -6.90 -6.76
C PHE A 38 7.81 -6.46 -7.75
N THR A 39 7.64 -6.87 -9.00
CA THR A 39 8.37 -6.34 -10.15
C THR A 39 7.38 -6.06 -11.26
N LEU A 40 7.36 -4.83 -11.76
CA LEU A 40 6.52 -4.36 -12.87
C LEU A 40 7.37 -3.63 -13.89
N LYS A 41 6.87 -3.52 -15.12
CA LYS A 41 7.51 -2.71 -16.16
C LYS A 41 7.07 -1.25 -16.05
N ASN A 42 8.02 -0.35 -16.21
CA ASN A 42 7.73 1.06 -16.42
C ASN A 42 7.27 1.34 -17.87
N LEU A 43 7.00 2.61 -18.18
CA LEU A 43 6.59 3.01 -19.53
C LEU A 43 7.65 2.75 -20.61
N ASP A 44 8.92 2.62 -20.25
CA ASP A 44 10.02 2.35 -21.18
C ASP A 44 10.37 0.84 -21.29
N GLY A 45 9.53 0.00 -20.66
CA GLY A 45 9.68 -1.46 -20.68
C GLY A 45 10.74 -2.00 -19.71
N GLN A 46 11.37 -1.15 -18.90
CA GLN A 46 12.35 -1.55 -17.90
C GLN A 46 11.65 -2.13 -16.67
N GLU A 47 12.24 -3.16 -16.09
CA GLU A 47 11.75 -3.74 -14.84
C GLU A 47 12.10 -2.86 -13.65
N VAL A 48 11.11 -2.61 -12.81
CA VAL A 48 11.22 -1.86 -11.57
C VAL A 48 10.65 -2.71 -10.44
N SER A 49 11.44 -2.96 -9.41
CA SER A 49 11.04 -3.71 -8.23
C SER A 49 10.89 -2.81 -7.00
N LEU A 50 10.06 -3.22 -6.06
CA LEU A 50 9.91 -2.55 -4.77
C LEU A 50 11.24 -2.44 -4.01
N GLN A 51 12.10 -3.44 -4.13
CA GLN A 51 13.43 -3.51 -3.49
C GLN A 51 14.32 -2.29 -3.81
N GLN A 52 14.16 -1.66 -4.99
CA GLN A 52 14.94 -0.49 -5.40
C GLN A 52 14.63 0.76 -4.57
N PHE A 53 13.56 0.74 -3.79
CA PHE A 53 13.09 1.85 -2.95
C PHE A 53 13.35 1.64 -1.46
N ARG A 54 14.03 0.54 -1.07
CA ARG A 54 14.44 0.34 0.33
C ARG A 54 15.33 1.49 0.80
N GLY A 55 15.17 1.87 2.06
CA GLY A 55 15.86 3.03 2.64
C GLY A 55 15.20 4.38 2.35
N LYS A 56 14.03 4.38 1.66
CA LYS A 56 13.23 5.59 1.37
C LYS A 56 11.79 5.42 1.81
N TYR A 57 11.14 6.52 2.15
CA TYR A 57 9.68 6.55 2.14
C TYR A 57 9.18 6.46 0.70
N LEU A 58 8.23 5.58 0.46
CA LEU A 58 7.65 5.37 -0.87
C LEU A 58 6.13 5.55 -0.83
N LEU A 59 5.61 6.45 -1.65
CA LEU A 59 4.18 6.62 -1.87
C LEU A 59 3.78 5.90 -3.15
N ILE A 60 2.93 4.88 -3.06
CA ILE A 60 2.41 4.13 -4.21
C ILE A 60 0.95 4.51 -4.41
N ASN A 61 0.61 5.03 -5.59
CA ASN A 61 -0.76 5.34 -5.99
C ASN A 61 -1.24 4.34 -7.06
N PHE A 62 -2.27 3.56 -6.74
CA PHE A 62 -2.96 2.66 -7.68
C PHE A 62 -4.06 3.43 -8.40
N TRP A 63 -4.01 3.47 -9.73
CA TRP A 63 -4.86 4.31 -10.56
C TRP A 63 -5.15 3.73 -11.94
N ALA A 64 -5.98 4.42 -12.74
CA ALA A 64 -6.16 4.12 -14.16
C ALA A 64 -6.62 5.35 -14.94
N THR A 65 -6.39 5.37 -16.25
CA THR A 65 -6.80 6.47 -17.13
C THR A 65 -8.32 6.61 -17.27
N TRP A 66 -9.06 5.54 -17.05
CA TRP A 66 -10.54 5.53 -17.07
C TRP A 66 -11.16 5.89 -15.72
N CYS A 67 -10.38 5.97 -14.66
CA CYS A 67 -10.84 6.31 -13.29
C CYS A 67 -10.99 7.83 -13.15
N GLY A 68 -12.23 8.31 -13.05
CA GLY A 68 -12.54 9.75 -12.89
C GLY A 68 -11.89 10.37 -11.66
N PRO A 69 -12.11 9.85 -10.44
CA PRO A 69 -11.49 10.36 -9.22
C PRO A 69 -9.95 10.36 -9.27
N CYS A 70 -9.32 9.32 -9.87
CA CYS A 70 -7.86 9.28 -10.03
C CYS A 70 -7.34 10.48 -10.85
N LYS A 71 -8.05 10.84 -11.93
CA LYS A 71 -7.68 11.99 -12.76
C LYS A 71 -7.80 13.32 -12.03
N ILE A 72 -8.70 13.43 -11.05
CA ILE A 72 -8.88 14.63 -10.23
C ILE A 72 -7.71 14.82 -9.28
N GLU A 73 -7.21 13.76 -8.64
CA GLU A 73 -6.12 13.87 -7.67
C GLU A 73 -4.72 13.99 -8.31
N MET A 74 -4.54 13.48 -9.54
CA MET A 74 -3.24 13.37 -10.21
C MET A 74 -2.42 14.68 -10.23
N PRO A 75 -3.00 15.88 -10.48
CA PRO A 75 -2.25 17.14 -10.40
C PRO A 75 -1.72 17.47 -9.00
N SER A 76 -2.42 17.07 -7.95
CA SER A 76 -1.99 17.28 -6.56
C SER A 76 -0.90 16.30 -6.14
N LEU A 77 -0.96 15.04 -6.61
CA LEU A 77 0.12 14.07 -6.48
C LEU A 77 1.41 14.56 -7.15
N GLU A 78 1.31 15.09 -8.37
CA GLU A 78 2.47 15.65 -9.07
C GLU A 78 3.11 16.81 -8.31
N LYS A 79 2.31 17.70 -7.70
CA LYS A 79 2.82 18.79 -6.86
C LYS A 79 3.54 18.25 -5.63
N LEU A 80 2.95 17.25 -4.93
CA LEU A 80 3.57 16.60 -3.79
C LEU A 80 4.92 15.97 -4.20
N TYR A 81 4.93 15.22 -5.29
CA TYR A 81 6.14 14.59 -5.81
C TYR A 81 7.25 15.59 -6.07
N ARG A 82 6.98 16.64 -6.85
CA ARG A 82 7.97 17.69 -7.17
C ARG A 82 8.51 18.39 -5.94
N GLN A 83 7.69 18.55 -4.91
CA GLN A 83 8.08 19.24 -3.68
C GLN A 83 8.98 18.38 -2.78
N PHE A 84 8.75 17.07 -2.73
CA PHE A 84 9.38 16.19 -1.74
C PHE A 84 10.32 15.14 -2.31
N LYS A 85 10.36 14.93 -3.63
CA LYS A 85 11.31 14.01 -4.25
C LYS A 85 12.73 14.30 -3.78
N SER A 86 13.38 13.29 -3.20
CA SER A 86 14.71 13.39 -2.61
C SER A 86 15.34 12.01 -2.45
N ASP A 87 16.51 11.93 -1.86
CA ASP A 87 17.18 10.64 -1.60
C ASP A 87 16.41 9.77 -0.59
N ASN A 88 15.59 10.36 0.26
CA ASN A 88 14.80 9.66 1.28
C ASN A 88 13.29 9.55 0.97
N PHE A 89 12.81 10.06 -0.18
CA PHE A 89 11.41 9.96 -0.61
C PHE A 89 11.27 9.78 -2.11
N ASP A 90 10.41 8.85 -2.50
CA ASP A 90 10.02 8.65 -3.89
C ASP A 90 8.53 8.32 -4.02
N MET A 91 8.02 8.31 -5.24
CA MET A 91 6.62 8.01 -5.56
C MET A 91 6.53 7.11 -6.79
N LEU A 92 5.52 6.22 -6.81
CA LEU A 92 5.17 5.39 -7.95
C LEU A 92 3.67 5.49 -8.25
N GLY A 93 3.31 5.61 -9.52
CA GLY A 93 1.96 5.34 -9.99
C GLY A 93 1.88 3.93 -10.57
N ILE A 94 1.04 3.06 -10.02
CA ILE A 94 0.76 1.74 -10.58
C ILE A 94 -0.55 1.79 -11.33
N SER A 95 -0.47 1.68 -12.66
CA SER A 95 -1.64 1.74 -13.55
C SER A 95 -2.26 0.37 -13.77
N ASN A 96 -3.59 0.30 -13.57
CA ASN A 96 -4.43 -0.87 -13.87
C ASN A 96 -5.05 -0.83 -15.28
N ASP A 97 -4.49 -0.03 -16.17
CA ASP A 97 -4.96 0.04 -17.54
C ASP A 97 -4.58 -1.24 -18.32
N MET A 98 -5.60 -1.96 -18.81
CA MET A 98 -5.42 -3.18 -19.60
C MET A 98 -4.58 -2.95 -20.87
N PHE A 99 -4.69 -1.77 -21.46
CA PHE A 99 -3.94 -1.39 -22.67
C PHE A 99 -2.54 -0.84 -22.35
N GLY A 100 -2.16 -0.77 -21.07
CA GLY A 100 -0.82 -0.44 -20.56
C GLY A 100 -0.28 0.87 -21.13
N GLU A 101 0.97 0.84 -21.57
CA GLU A 101 1.70 2.00 -22.08
C GLU A 101 0.93 2.81 -23.14
N ARG A 102 0.19 2.13 -24.01
CA ARG A 102 -0.53 2.76 -25.13
C ARG A 102 -1.52 3.83 -24.69
N VAL A 103 -2.13 3.69 -23.50
CA VAL A 103 -3.08 4.67 -22.95
C VAL A 103 -2.47 5.50 -21.82
N VAL A 104 -1.53 4.93 -21.06
CA VAL A 104 -0.91 5.61 -19.91
C VAL A 104 0.06 6.69 -20.37
N ARG A 105 0.96 6.39 -21.32
CA ARG A 105 1.98 7.35 -21.82
C ARG A 105 1.37 8.65 -22.38
N PRO A 106 0.36 8.62 -23.28
CA PRO A 106 -0.28 9.86 -23.76
C PRO A 106 -0.92 10.68 -22.62
N TYR A 107 -1.54 10.01 -21.65
CA TYR A 107 -2.14 10.69 -20.51
C TYR A 107 -1.08 11.39 -19.64
N VAL A 108 -0.04 10.67 -19.24
CA VAL A 108 1.08 11.18 -18.43
C VAL A 108 1.74 12.39 -19.11
N LYS A 109 2.00 12.28 -20.41
CA LYS A 109 2.57 13.37 -21.21
C LYS A 109 1.64 14.59 -21.26
N ALA A 110 0.35 14.39 -21.53
CA ALA A 110 -0.63 15.48 -21.63
C ALA A 110 -0.85 16.20 -20.27
N LYS A 111 -0.65 15.50 -19.15
CA LYS A 111 -0.82 16.04 -17.80
C LYS A 111 0.50 16.50 -17.14
N ASN A 112 1.63 16.37 -17.85
CA ASN A 112 2.97 16.70 -17.33
C ASN A 112 3.28 15.99 -16.00
N ILE A 113 2.90 14.72 -15.88
CA ILE A 113 3.20 13.88 -14.72
C ILE A 113 4.65 13.40 -14.86
N THR A 114 5.44 13.55 -13.80
CA THR A 114 6.88 13.25 -13.82
C THR A 114 7.29 12.12 -12.89
N PHE A 115 6.44 11.74 -11.93
CA PHE A 115 6.74 10.56 -11.09
C PHE A 115 6.61 9.27 -11.91
N PRO A 116 7.43 8.23 -11.61
CA PRO A 116 7.47 6.99 -12.37
C PRO A 116 6.13 6.28 -12.42
N MET A 117 5.78 5.74 -13.60
CA MET A 117 4.58 4.95 -13.83
C MET A 117 4.95 3.50 -14.13
N LEU A 118 4.31 2.58 -13.41
CA LEU A 118 4.43 1.14 -13.61
C LEU A 118 3.11 0.57 -14.14
N LEU A 119 3.18 -0.53 -14.86
CA LEU A 119 2.04 -1.12 -15.57
C LEU A 119 1.64 -2.46 -14.94
N ASP A 120 0.52 -2.47 -14.24
CA ASP A 120 -0.12 -3.68 -13.68
C ASP A 120 -1.36 -4.08 -14.49
N GLN A 121 -1.17 -4.32 -15.82
CA GLN A 121 -2.24 -4.60 -16.78
C GLN A 121 -3.14 -5.78 -16.39
N LYS A 122 -2.64 -6.74 -15.62
CA LYS A 122 -3.35 -7.93 -15.16
C LYS A 122 -3.82 -7.79 -13.70
N MET A 123 -3.62 -6.65 -13.09
CA MET A 123 -3.94 -6.37 -11.68
C MET A 123 -3.37 -7.41 -10.70
N VAL A 124 -2.17 -7.93 -10.99
CA VAL A 124 -1.51 -8.94 -10.14
C VAL A 124 -1.06 -8.30 -8.83
N VAL A 125 -0.32 -7.19 -8.93
CA VAL A 125 0.17 -6.43 -7.78
C VAL A 125 -0.99 -5.79 -7.03
N SER A 126 -1.96 -5.23 -7.75
CA SER A 126 -3.17 -4.65 -7.14
C SER A 126 -3.91 -5.67 -6.28
N ARG A 127 -4.10 -6.92 -6.76
CA ARG A 127 -4.71 -7.98 -5.94
C ARG A 127 -3.84 -8.41 -4.77
N GLN A 128 -2.52 -8.50 -4.96
CA GLN A 128 -1.56 -8.83 -3.91
C GLN A 128 -1.62 -7.83 -2.74
N TYR A 129 -1.83 -6.56 -3.05
CA TYR A 129 -2.00 -5.47 -2.08
C TYR A 129 -3.45 -5.28 -1.61
N GLY A 130 -4.38 -6.15 -2.01
CA GLY A 130 -5.79 -6.06 -1.61
C GLY A 130 -6.51 -4.81 -2.13
N ILE A 131 -6.08 -4.26 -3.28
CA ILE A 131 -6.70 -3.06 -3.86
C ILE A 131 -8.06 -3.42 -4.43
N VAL A 132 -9.12 -2.93 -3.81
CA VAL A 132 -10.52 -3.20 -4.17
C VAL A 132 -11.19 -2.01 -4.87
N SER A 133 -10.60 -0.83 -4.80
CA SER A 133 -11.12 0.40 -5.43
C SER A 133 -9.98 1.31 -5.88
N LEU A 134 -10.26 2.17 -6.87
CA LEU A 134 -9.33 3.18 -7.36
C LEU A 134 -9.90 4.60 -7.12
N PRO A 135 -9.04 5.56 -6.77
CA PRO A 135 -7.65 5.38 -6.43
C PRO A 135 -7.48 4.79 -5.03
N THR A 136 -6.38 4.08 -4.82
CA THR A 136 -5.89 3.72 -3.49
C THR A 136 -4.42 4.09 -3.39
N THR A 137 -4.04 4.76 -2.32
CA THR A 137 -2.66 5.19 -2.08
C THR A 137 -2.10 4.53 -0.83
N ILE A 138 -0.87 4.01 -0.92
CA ILE A 138 -0.17 3.32 0.15
C ILE A 138 1.13 4.08 0.44
N LEU A 139 1.42 4.34 1.72
CA LEU A 139 2.68 4.89 2.18
C LEU A 139 3.49 3.80 2.87
N ILE A 140 4.72 3.61 2.41
CA ILE A 140 5.69 2.62 2.90
C ILE A 140 6.89 3.35 3.49
N ASP A 141 7.37 2.90 4.65
CA ASP A 141 8.56 3.44 5.31
C ASP A 141 9.87 2.87 4.72
N PRO A 142 11.05 3.39 5.12
CA PRO A 142 12.35 2.91 4.63
C PRO A 142 12.62 1.43 4.89
N GLU A 143 12.04 0.86 5.93
CA GLU A 143 12.15 -0.56 6.33
C GLU A 143 11.24 -1.45 5.47
N GLY A 144 10.28 -0.84 4.73
CA GLY A 144 9.32 -1.52 3.88
C GLY A 144 8.01 -1.89 4.57
N THR A 145 7.71 -1.25 5.70
CA THR A 145 6.44 -1.40 6.41
C THR A 145 5.40 -0.47 5.81
N ILE A 146 4.19 -0.95 5.61
CA ILE A 146 3.05 -0.12 5.22
C ILE A 146 2.60 0.67 6.45
N ILE A 147 2.79 1.99 6.42
CA ILE A 147 2.45 2.91 7.52
C ILE A 147 1.20 3.74 7.25
N GLY A 148 0.64 3.65 6.05
CA GLY A 148 -0.61 4.32 5.70
C GLY A 148 -1.27 3.74 4.47
N ILE A 149 -2.60 3.65 4.48
CA ILE A 149 -3.44 3.27 3.33
C ILE A 149 -4.60 4.27 3.27
N LEU A 150 -4.80 4.86 2.10
CA LEU A 150 -5.91 5.78 1.85
C LEU A 150 -6.67 5.34 0.61
N GLN A 151 -7.97 5.12 0.75
CA GLN A 151 -8.88 4.78 -0.34
C GLN A 151 -9.68 6.00 -0.77
N GLY A 152 -9.82 6.19 -2.07
CA GLY A 152 -10.48 7.35 -2.67
C GLY A 152 -9.52 8.50 -2.96
N ALA A 153 -10.04 9.47 -3.75
CA ALA A 153 -9.24 10.60 -4.18
C ALA A 153 -9.05 11.64 -3.07
N GLU A 154 -7.83 12.20 -3.01
CA GLU A 154 -7.44 13.20 -2.02
C GLU A 154 -6.76 14.40 -2.70
N ASN A 155 -6.79 15.56 -2.03
CA ASN A 155 -5.98 16.70 -2.42
C ASN A 155 -4.61 16.65 -1.74
N TRP A 156 -3.68 15.95 -2.36
CA TRP A 156 -2.31 15.73 -1.87
C TRP A 156 -1.48 17.01 -1.71
N SER A 157 -1.96 18.14 -2.24
CA SER A 157 -1.30 19.44 -2.11
C SER A 157 -1.94 20.37 -1.09
N ASN A 158 -2.84 19.88 -0.23
CA ASN A 158 -3.39 20.67 0.86
C ASN A 158 -2.32 20.95 1.94
N PRO A 159 -2.44 22.04 2.72
CA PRO A 159 -1.42 22.42 3.71
C PRO A 159 -1.14 21.37 4.77
N GLU A 160 -2.14 20.61 5.19
CA GLU A 160 -2.01 19.58 6.23
C GLU A 160 -1.20 18.40 5.73
N THR A 161 -1.50 17.91 4.51
CA THR A 161 -0.72 16.85 3.86
C THR A 161 0.73 17.27 3.63
N LEU A 162 0.96 18.48 3.15
CA LEU A 162 2.32 18.99 2.94
C LEU A 162 3.09 19.13 4.26
N LEU A 163 2.42 19.54 5.33
CA LEU A 163 3.03 19.61 6.66
C LEU A 163 3.35 18.20 7.19
N TYR A 164 2.46 17.23 6.98
CA TYR A 164 2.69 15.83 7.35
C TYR A 164 3.96 15.29 6.68
N PHE A 165 4.08 15.38 5.35
CA PHE A 165 5.28 14.92 4.63
C PHE A 165 6.54 15.68 5.03
N LYS A 166 6.46 16.99 5.22
CA LYS A 166 7.58 17.79 5.72
C LYS A 166 8.09 17.30 7.07
N ASN A 167 7.21 16.92 8.00
CA ASN A 167 7.59 16.42 9.31
C ASN A 167 8.07 14.97 9.26
N LEU A 168 7.44 14.12 8.44
CA LEU A 168 7.83 12.73 8.23
C LEU A 168 9.27 12.63 7.73
N LEU A 169 9.61 13.42 6.71
CA LEU A 169 10.91 13.37 6.04
C LEU A 169 12.05 14.09 6.78
N LYS A 170 11.74 14.83 7.85
CA LYS A 170 12.76 15.46 8.72
C LYS A 170 13.27 14.53 9.83
N LYS A 171 12.58 13.43 10.10
CA LYS A 171 12.89 12.53 11.23
C LYS A 171 14.04 11.56 10.95
N ASN A 172 14.58 11.56 9.74
CA ASN A 172 15.71 10.70 9.31
C ASN A 172 16.89 11.54 8.83
#